data_3815e3037f9e04112f9799e3cf285859
#
_entry.id   3815e3037f9e04112f9799e3cf285859
#
_cell.length_a   1.000
_cell.length_b   1.000
_cell.length_c   1.000
_cell.angle_alpha   90.00
_cell.angle_beta   90.00
_cell.angle_gamma   90.00
#
_symmetry.space_group_name_H-M   'P 1'
#
loop_
_entity.id
_entity.type
_entity.pdbx_description
1 polymer ?
#
loop_
_entity_poly.entity_id
_entity_poly.type
_entity_poly.pdbx_seq_one_letter_code
_entity_poly.pdbx_strand_id
1 'polypeptide(L)'
;MNSDVTERIRNRWAAPDDALLTAIRAEAWTGHNIPLTASESTLGDASELIGENRRTIAIKSLVRRWFDGNVRVLDLGALEGGLSLEMAREGWDATGVEGRADNFRKASLIASYYALPNLRFVHKDVKELAPERDGVFDVILCCGLLYHLDEPVAHLRQLESLLAPQGLLFLDTHVAPDEIAARYATHEASLSEPVTFRDGVHEYDGRWWTEPSAGDLKERMWSAISNARSMWLSRRSLIRALYHSGFHEVHELFGMYDIDTEFALRDQFSRLYLACRKRW
;
A
#
# COMPACT_ATOMS: atom_id res chain seq x y z
N MET A 1 -9.51 23.36 -11.34
CA MET A 1 -8.27 23.20 -10.57
C MET A 1 -7.98 24.52 -9.90
N ASN A 2 -7.97 24.53 -8.58
CA ASN A 2 -7.82 25.78 -7.83
C ASN A 2 -6.34 26.24 -7.93
N SER A 3 -6.09 27.35 -8.64
CA SER A 3 -4.77 27.97 -8.84
C SER A 3 -4.04 28.21 -7.51
N ASP A 4 -4.79 28.43 -6.45
CA ASP A 4 -4.28 28.71 -5.08
C ASP A 4 -3.55 27.49 -4.45
N VAL A 5 -4.01 26.26 -4.71
CA VAL A 5 -3.35 25.04 -4.16
C VAL A 5 -2.04 24.75 -4.90
N THR A 6 -2.03 24.95 -6.22
CA THR A 6 -0.82 24.75 -7.03
C THR A 6 0.25 25.81 -6.72
N GLU A 7 -0.17 27.03 -6.43
CA GLU A 7 0.74 28.13 -6.07
C GLU A 7 1.29 27.96 -4.64
N ARG A 8 0.47 27.48 -3.70
CA ARG A 8 0.93 27.13 -2.34
C ARG A 8 1.92 25.97 -2.32
N ILE A 9 1.75 24.99 -3.20
CA ILE A 9 2.71 23.89 -3.35
C ILE A 9 4.03 24.39 -3.93
N ARG A 10 4.02 25.30 -4.92
CA ARG A 10 5.23 25.91 -5.49
C ARG A 10 5.95 26.85 -4.53
N ASN A 11 5.22 27.63 -3.75
CA ASN A 11 5.81 28.64 -2.86
C ASN A 11 6.39 28.05 -1.56
N ARG A 12 6.16 26.78 -1.24
CA ARG A 12 6.70 26.11 -0.05
C ARG A 12 8.16 25.67 -0.14
N TRP A 13 8.71 25.63 -1.33
CA TRP A 13 10.17 25.44 -1.49
C TRP A 13 10.98 26.66 -1.03
N ALA A 14 10.34 27.73 -0.54
CA ALA A 14 10.99 29.03 -0.31
C ALA A 14 11.78 29.15 1.00
N ALA A 15 11.56 28.30 1.99
CA ALA A 15 12.42 28.20 3.19
C ALA A 15 12.12 26.88 3.92
N PRO A 16 12.79 25.77 3.57
CA PRO A 16 12.72 24.58 4.39
C PRO A 16 13.24 24.91 5.79
N ASP A 17 12.58 24.38 6.82
CA ASP A 17 13.15 24.36 8.16
C ASP A 17 14.47 23.56 8.10
N ASP A 18 15.60 24.24 8.18
CA ASP A 18 16.94 23.64 8.06
C ASP A 18 17.15 22.51 9.07
N ALA A 19 16.50 22.60 10.24
CA ALA A 19 16.56 21.56 11.26
C ALA A 19 15.81 20.30 10.84
N LEU A 20 14.60 20.43 10.26
CA LEU A 20 13.85 19.30 9.73
C LEU A 20 14.56 18.66 8.54
N LEU A 21 15.09 19.45 7.62
CA LEU A 21 15.84 18.94 6.49
C LEU A 21 17.10 18.18 6.94
N THR A 22 17.80 18.69 7.96
CA THR A 22 18.96 18.02 8.57
C THR A 22 18.55 16.70 9.21
N ALA A 23 17.42 16.65 9.92
CA ALA A 23 16.89 15.42 10.51
C ALA A 23 16.52 14.40 9.44
N ILE A 24 15.87 14.83 8.35
CA ILE A 24 15.52 13.96 7.23
C ILE A 24 16.77 13.36 6.56
N ARG A 25 17.81 14.17 6.34
CA ARG A 25 19.09 13.72 5.75
C ARG A 25 19.84 12.72 6.63
N ALA A 26 19.62 12.75 7.94
CA ALA A 26 20.24 11.81 8.88
C ALA A 26 19.58 10.44 8.89
N GLU A 27 18.40 10.25 8.26
CA GLU A 27 17.68 8.99 8.21
C GLU A 27 18.19 8.08 7.09
N ALA A 28 18.14 6.78 7.34
CA ALA A 28 18.38 5.74 6.33
C ALA A 28 17.07 5.48 5.56
N TRP A 29 16.84 6.19 4.47
CA TRP A 29 15.71 5.97 3.58
C TRP A 29 15.91 4.73 2.72
N THR A 30 14.83 4.04 2.39
CA THR A 30 14.95 2.71 1.80
C THR A 30 13.85 2.36 0.77
N GLY A 31 12.67 2.94 0.88
CA GLY A 31 11.53 2.52 0.07
C GLY A 31 10.92 3.63 -0.77
N HIS A 32 10.82 4.84 -0.25
CA HIS A 32 10.16 5.94 -0.94
C HIS A 32 11.16 7.04 -1.30
N ASN A 33 11.30 7.30 -2.60
CA ASN A 33 12.06 8.46 -3.06
C ASN A 33 11.15 9.70 -3.04
N ILE A 34 11.26 10.48 -1.98
CA ILE A 34 10.43 11.65 -1.69
C ILE A 34 11.23 12.91 -2.01
N PRO A 35 10.72 13.82 -2.88
CA PRO A 35 11.42 15.07 -3.18
C PRO A 35 11.50 15.97 -1.94
N LEU A 36 12.65 16.57 -1.69
CA LEU A 36 12.90 17.46 -0.55
C LEU A 36 13.14 18.91 -0.99
N THR A 37 13.88 19.09 -2.05
CA THR A 37 14.13 20.40 -2.69
C THR A 37 14.00 20.26 -4.20
N ALA A 38 14.27 21.30 -4.95
CA ALA A 38 14.26 21.24 -6.43
C ALA A 38 15.31 20.26 -7.00
N SER A 39 16.35 19.91 -6.21
CA SER A 39 17.47 19.07 -6.66
C SER A 39 17.83 17.95 -5.68
N GLU A 40 17.02 17.71 -4.66
CA GLU A 40 17.30 16.71 -3.62
C GLU A 40 16.06 15.90 -3.29
N SER A 41 16.24 14.61 -3.07
CA SER A 41 15.21 13.66 -2.63
C SER A 41 15.79 12.66 -1.64
N THR A 42 14.93 11.89 -0.97
CA THR A 42 15.36 10.95 0.09
C THR A 42 16.30 9.87 -0.39
N LEU A 43 16.16 9.40 -1.63
CA LEU A 43 17.02 8.37 -2.24
C LEU A 43 17.93 8.91 -3.36
N GLY A 44 17.89 10.22 -3.62
CA GLY A 44 18.64 10.83 -4.72
C GLY A 44 18.27 10.22 -6.07
N ASP A 45 19.23 10.12 -6.97
CA ASP A 45 19.05 9.58 -8.32
C ASP A 45 18.98 8.04 -8.37
N ALA A 46 19.04 7.38 -7.21
CA ALA A 46 19.06 5.92 -7.14
C ALA A 46 17.72 5.27 -7.48
N SER A 47 16.63 6.04 -7.45
CA SER A 47 15.29 5.53 -7.76
C SER A 47 14.36 6.64 -8.28
N GLU A 48 13.32 6.24 -9.00
CA GLU A 48 12.25 7.13 -9.46
C GLU A 48 11.54 7.82 -8.30
N LEU A 49 11.17 9.08 -8.45
CA LEU A 49 10.38 9.79 -7.45
C LEU A 49 9.04 9.10 -7.22
N ILE A 50 8.61 9.03 -5.96
CA ILE A 50 7.35 8.33 -5.60
C ILE A 50 6.14 8.87 -6.37
N GLY A 51 6.12 10.17 -6.67
CA GLY A 51 5.05 10.82 -7.43
C GLY A 51 5.02 10.46 -8.92
N GLU A 52 6.15 10.02 -9.46
CA GLU A 52 6.34 9.61 -10.87
C GLU A 52 6.16 8.10 -11.06
N ASN A 53 6.18 7.36 -9.96
CA ASN A 53 6.01 5.91 -9.99
C ASN A 53 4.69 5.52 -10.62
N ARG A 54 4.73 4.52 -11.51
CA ARG A 54 3.56 4.00 -12.27
C ARG A 54 2.37 3.70 -11.38
N ARG A 55 2.59 3.09 -10.20
CA ARG A 55 1.54 2.78 -9.23
C ARG A 55 0.87 4.04 -8.69
N THR A 56 1.64 5.03 -8.28
CA THR A 56 1.13 6.31 -7.78
C THR A 56 0.31 7.03 -8.86
N ILE A 57 0.80 7.06 -10.09
CA ILE A 57 0.07 7.65 -11.24
C ILE A 57 -1.25 6.93 -11.50
N ALA A 58 -1.25 5.59 -11.47
CA ALA A 58 -2.46 4.79 -11.67
C ALA A 58 -3.49 5.04 -10.57
N ILE A 59 -3.08 5.06 -9.30
CA ILE A 59 -3.95 5.36 -8.15
C ILE A 59 -4.59 6.75 -8.34
N LYS A 60 -3.78 7.78 -8.55
CA LYS A 60 -4.28 9.15 -8.76
C LYS A 60 -5.28 9.22 -9.91
N SER A 61 -4.99 8.55 -11.01
CA SER A 61 -5.86 8.53 -12.20
C SER A 61 -7.20 7.86 -11.92
N LEU A 62 -7.20 6.74 -11.18
CA LEU A 62 -8.41 6.03 -10.79
C LEU A 62 -9.26 6.86 -9.83
N VAL A 63 -8.63 7.45 -8.80
CA VAL A 63 -9.35 8.27 -7.81
C VAL A 63 -9.99 9.47 -8.49
N ARG A 64 -9.26 10.21 -9.34
CA ARG A 64 -9.80 11.35 -10.09
C ARG A 64 -10.95 10.98 -11.03
N ARG A 65 -10.97 9.74 -11.55
CA ARG A 65 -12.01 9.27 -12.43
C ARG A 65 -13.29 8.88 -11.69
N TRP A 66 -13.17 8.39 -10.46
CA TRP A 66 -14.30 7.79 -9.75
C TRP A 66 -14.84 8.65 -8.62
N PHE A 67 -14.12 9.68 -8.21
CA PHE A 67 -14.52 10.56 -7.12
C PHE A 67 -14.38 12.01 -7.50
N ASP A 68 -15.39 12.79 -7.13
CA ASP A 68 -15.40 14.25 -7.23
C ASP A 68 -15.23 14.85 -5.82
N GLY A 69 -14.49 15.98 -5.74
CA GLY A 69 -14.35 16.74 -4.50
C GLY A 69 -13.31 16.21 -3.53
N ASN A 70 -13.61 16.33 -2.24
CA ASN A 70 -12.70 15.89 -1.17
C ASN A 70 -12.82 14.38 -0.96
N VAL A 71 -11.71 13.67 -1.04
CA VAL A 71 -11.61 12.20 -0.91
C VAL A 71 -10.83 11.86 0.35
N ARG A 72 -11.37 10.97 1.18
CA ARG A 72 -10.69 10.44 2.36
C ARG A 72 -9.93 9.18 1.97
N VAL A 73 -8.62 9.24 2.05
CA VAL A 73 -7.71 8.14 1.65
C VAL A 73 -7.07 7.52 2.89
N LEU A 74 -7.12 6.21 3.00
CA LEU A 74 -6.39 5.41 3.97
C LEU A 74 -5.27 4.65 3.26
N ASP A 75 -4.03 4.86 3.68
CA ASP A 75 -2.85 4.15 3.17
C ASP A 75 -2.33 3.19 4.24
N LEU A 76 -2.40 1.89 3.96
CA LEU A 76 -2.09 0.82 4.90
C LEU A 76 -0.65 0.33 4.72
N GLY A 77 0.10 0.29 5.82
CA GLY A 77 1.53 0.03 5.77
C GLY A 77 2.24 1.18 5.04
N ALA A 78 1.98 2.42 5.48
CA ALA A 78 2.41 3.63 4.78
C ALA A 78 3.93 3.79 4.63
N LEU A 79 4.71 2.88 5.25
CA LEU A 79 6.16 2.86 5.18
C LEU A 79 6.74 4.24 5.57
N GLU A 80 7.49 4.85 4.69
CA GLU A 80 8.11 6.17 4.88
C GLU A 80 7.18 7.34 4.48
N GLY A 81 5.90 7.06 4.21
CA GLY A 81 4.85 8.06 4.02
C GLY A 81 4.73 8.67 2.63
N GLY A 82 5.54 8.22 1.66
CA GLY A 82 5.58 8.84 0.34
C GLY A 82 4.27 8.74 -0.44
N LEU A 83 3.58 7.59 -0.38
CA LEU A 83 2.32 7.41 -1.09
C LEU A 83 1.21 8.26 -0.48
N SER A 84 1.09 8.26 0.86
CA SER A 84 0.15 9.14 1.58
C SER A 84 0.40 10.62 1.28
N LEU A 85 1.67 11.04 1.23
CA LEU A 85 2.06 12.41 0.84
C LEU A 85 1.53 12.75 -0.54
N GLU A 86 1.70 11.86 -1.52
CA GLU A 86 1.23 12.10 -2.88
C GLU A 86 -0.29 12.18 -2.99
N MET A 87 -1.04 11.47 -2.15
CA MET A 87 -2.50 11.63 -2.04
C MET A 87 -2.86 13.00 -1.44
N ALA A 88 -2.17 13.42 -0.39
CA ALA A 88 -2.40 14.73 0.22
C ALA A 88 -2.07 15.89 -0.73
N ARG A 89 -1.07 15.74 -1.60
CA ARG A 89 -0.72 16.72 -2.64
C ARG A 89 -1.80 16.89 -3.71
N GLU A 90 -2.65 15.88 -3.92
CA GLU A 90 -3.85 16.00 -4.76
C GLU A 90 -4.98 16.83 -4.10
N GLY A 91 -4.82 17.19 -2.82
CA GLY A 91 -5.84 17.86 -2.02
C GLY A 91 -6.77 16.91 -1.29
N TRP A 92 -6.50 15.60 -1.30
CA TRP A 92 -7.29 14.59 -0.60
C TRP A 92 -6.86 14.46 0.86
N ASP A 93 -7.80 14.05 1.73
CA ASP A 93 -7.55 13.79 3.15
C ASP A 93 -6.83 12.45 3.32
N ALA A 94 -5.51 12.47 3.42
CA ALA A 94 -4.68 11.28 3.48
C ALA A 94 -4.31 10.91 4.92
N THR A 95 -4.62 9.66 5.28
CA THR A 95 -4.20 9.03 6.54
C THR A 95 -3.32 7.83 6.24
N GLY A 96 -2.05 7.88 6.61
CA GLY A 96 -1.15 6.75 6.55
C GLY A 96 -1.13 6.01 7.89
N VAL A 97 -1.28 4.69 7.86
CA VAL A 97 -1.15 3.82 9.04
C VAL A 97 0.11 2.99 8.89
N GLU A 98 1.01 3.09 9.86
CA GLU A 98 2.28 2.37 9.87
C GLU A 98 2.53 1.76 11.25
N GLY A 99 2.80 0.46 11.27
CA GLY A 99 2.99 -0.28 12.51
C GLY A 99 4.44 -0.32 13.01
N ARG A 100 5.42 0.02 12.15
CA ARG A 100 6.83 0.05 12.53
C ARG A 100 7.24 1.44 13.01
N ALA A 101 7.77 1.51 14.22
CA ALA A 101 8.17 2.78 14.83
C ALA A 101 9.15 3.59 13.98
N ASP A 102 10.12 2.92 13.34
CA ASP A 102 11.13 3.60 12.50
C ASP A 102 10.51 4.21 11.25
N ASN A 103 9.65 3.48 10.55
CA ASN A 103 8.96 3.98 9.37
C ASN A 103 7.99 5.09 9.74
N PHE A 104 7.21 4.90 10.82
CA PHE A 104 6.32 5.93 11.34
C PHE A 104 7.07 7.22 11.71
N ARG A 105 8.27 7.11 12.31
CA ARG A 105 9.11 8.26 12.63
C ARG A 105 9.53 9.02 11.36
N LYS A 106 9.99 8.30 10.32
CA LYS A 106 10.33 8.88 9.03
C LYS A 106 9.13 9.56 8.36
N ALA A 107 7.98 8.86 8.32
CA ALA A 107 6.73 9.42 7.80
C ALA A 107 6.30 10.70 8.55
N SER A 108 6.49 10.72 9.88
CA SER A 108 6.22 11.89 10.73
C SER A 108 7.15 13.08 10.42
N LEU A 109 8.43 12.81 10.12
CA LEU A 109 9.36 13.85 9.65
C LEU A 109 8.90 14.45 8.32
N ILE A 110 8.47 13.62 7.37
CA ILE A 110 7.91 14.06 6.09
C ILE A 110 6.64 14.89 6.30
N ALA A 111 5.71 14.44 7.15
CA ALA A 111 4.51 15.22 7.46
C ALA A 111 4.85 16.60 8.03
N SER A 112 5.80 16.66 8.97
CA SER A 112 6.26 17.89 9.57
C SER A 112 6.93 18.82 8.55
N TYR A 113 7.76 18.27 7.67
CA TYR A 113 8.47 19.01 6.63
C TYR A 113 7.52 19.62 5.60
N TYR A 114 6.58 18.83 5.08
CA TYR A 114 5.59 19.31 4.11
C TYR A 114 4.46 20.12 4.77
N ALA A 115 4.18 19.87 6.06
CA ALA A 115 3.17 20.52 6.88
C ALA A 115 1.82 20.71 6.15
N LEU A 116 1.38 19.68 5.40
CA LEU A 116 0.09 19.67 4.72
C LEU A 116 -1.01 19.41 5.75
N PRO A 117 -2.06 20.25 5.84
CA PRO A 117 -3.11 20.09 6.86
C PRO A 117 -3.98 18.85 6.65
N ASN A 118 -3.95 18.29 5.44
CA ASN A 118 -4.70 17.11 5.00
C ASN A 118 -3.83 15.83 4.96
N LEU A 119 -2.65 15.83 5.61
CA LEU A 119 -1.78 14.66 5.76
C LEU A 119 -1.58 14.34 7.23
N ARG A 120 -1.86 13.10 7.62
CA ARG A 120 -1.54 12.60 8.97
C ARG A 120 -1.07 11.14 8.92
N PHE A 121 -0.27 10.78 9.91
CA PHE A 121 0.16 9.40 10.13
C PHE A 121 -0.27 8.90 11.50
N VAL A 122 -0.58 7.60 11.58
CA VAL A 122 -1.01 6.91 12.81
C VAL A 122 -0.08 5.70 13.01
N HIS A 123 0.55 5.64 14.18
CA HIS A 123 1.36 4.48 14.59
C HIS A 123 0.44 3.40 15.15
N LYS A 124 0.12 2.40 14.32
CA LYS A 124 -0.86 1.37 14.67
C LYS A 124 -0.67 0.12 13.81
N ASP A 125 -0.93 -1.06 14.36
CA ASP A 125 -1.08 -2.26 13.54
C ASP A 125 -2.37 -2.16 12.71
N VAL A 126 -2.29 -2.45 11.42
CA VAL A 126 -3.44 -2.41 10.51
C VAL A 126 -4.55 -3.37 10.92
N LYS A 127 -4.22 -4.46 11.61
CA LYS A 127 -5.18 -5.42 12.16
C LYS A 127 -6.09 -4.82 13.24
N GLU A 128 -5.68 -3.72 13.87
CA GLU A 128 -6.43 -3.03 14.93
C GLU A 128 -7.42 -1.97 14.42
N LEU A 129 -7.45 -1.71 13.12
CA LEU A 129 -8.35 -0.73 12.53
C LEU A 129 -9.80 -1.20 12.62
N ALA A 130 -10.69 -0.26 12.93
CA ALA A 130 -12.13 -0.51 13.00
C ALA A 130 -12.92 0.77 12.65
N PRO A 131 -14.03 0.68 11.90
CA PRO A 131 -14.78 1.85 11.44
C PRO A 131 -15.29 2.73 12.59
N GLU A 132 -15.59 2.14 13.75
CA GLU A 132 -16.11 2.86 14.92
C GLU A 132 -15.05 3.79 15.56
N ARG A 133 -13.78 3.45 15.40
CA ARG A 133 -12.66 4.21 16.00
C ARG A 133 -11.91 5.06 14.98
N ASP A 134 -11.72 4.51 13.80
CA ASP A 134 -10.83 5.07 12.79
C ASP A 134 -11.63 5.76 11.66
N GLY A 135 -12.96 5.52 11.62
CA GLY A 135 -13.86 6.06 10.62
C GLY A 135 -13.88 5.24 9.34
N VAL A 136 -14.59 5.75 8.33
CA VAL A 136 -14.67 5.14 7.00
C VAL A 136 -14.00 6.02 5.96
N PHE A 137 -13.53 5.42 4.87
CA PHE A 137 -12.73 6.07 3.84
C PHE A 137 -13.32 5.83 2.46
N ASP A 138 -13.15 6.80 1.56
CA ASP A 138 -13.59 6.66 0.17
C ASP A 138 -12.62 5.78 -0.62
N VAL A 139 -11.34 5.83 -0.26
CA VAL A 139 -10.27 5.07 -0.90
C VAL A 139 -9.38 4.40 0.15
N ILE A 140 -9.11 3.12 -0.02
CA ILE A 140 -8.10 2.39 0.77
C ILE A 140 -7.01 1.92 -0.17
N LEU A 141 -5.76 2.19 0.19
CA LEU A 141 -4.56 1.70 -0.47
C LEU A 141 -3.97 0.56 0.37
N CYS A 142 -3.99 -0.66 -0.17
CA CYS A 142 -3.37 -1.84 0.41
C CYS A 142 -2.25 -2.30 -0.52
N CYS A 143 -1.14 -1.57 -0.51
CA CYS A 143 -0.04 -1.72 -1.44
C CYS A 143 1.13 -2.45 -0.79
N GLY A 144 1.36 -3.71 -1.19
CA GLY A 144 2.48 -4.48 -0.65
C GLY A 144 2.27 -5.00 0.78
N LEU A 145 1.03 -5.16 1.23
CA LEU A 145 0.71 -5.50 2.62
C LEU A 145 -0.02 -6.84 2.79
N LEU A 146 -1.05 -7.13 2.00
CA LEU A 146 -1.94 -8.28 2.24
C LEU A 146 -1.20 -9.60 2.34
N TYR A 147 -0.19 -9.79 1.52
CA TYR A 147 0.63 -11.00 1.49
C TYR A 147 1.60 -11.15 2.71
N HIS A 148 1.63 -10.17 3.60
CA HIS A 148 2.32 -10.24 4.89
C HIS A 148 1.39 -10.61 6.05
N LEU A 149 0.11 -10.88 5.78
CA LEU A 149 -0.87 -11.21 6.80
C LEU A 149 -1.13 -12.72 6.87
N ASP A 150 -1.35 -13.20 8.07
CA ASP A 150 -1.70 -14.60 8.35
C ASP A 150 -3.17 -14.91 8.07
N GLU A 151 -4.05 -13.91 8.16
CA GLU A 151 -5.50 -14.03 7.95
C GLU A 151 -6.01 -13.08 6.86
N PRO A 152 -5.58 -13.24 5.59
CA PRO A 152 -5.88 -12.28 4.53
C PRO A 152 -7.37 -12.14 4.22
N VAL A 153 -8.17 -13.20 4.37
CA VAL A 153 -9.62 -13.15 4.13
C VAL A 153 -10.33 -12.32 5.20
N ALA A 154 -9.96 -12.50 6.47
CA ALA A 154 -10.48 -11.68 7.56
C ALA A 154 -10.11 -10.20 7.36
N HIS A 155 -8.89 -9.94 6.90
CA HIS A 155 -8.44 -8.57 6.60
C HIS A 155 -9.22 -7.95 5.43
N LEU A 156 -9.51 -8.69 4.37
CA LEU A 156 -10.34 -8.18 3.27
C LEU A 156 -11.75 -7.76 3.75
N ARG A 157 -12.36 -8.50 4.67
CA ARG A 157 -13.63 -8.08 5.30
C ARG A 157 -13.47 -6.82 6.16
N GLN A 158 -12.36 -6.72 6.89
CA GLN A 158 -12.03 -5.51 7.64
C GLN A 158 -11.90 -4.30 6.68
N LEU A 159 -11.19 -4.44 5.57
CA LEU A 159 -11.05 -3.37 4.58
C LEU A 159 -12.41 -2.97 3.99
N GLU A 160 -13.26 -3.94 3.71
CA GLU A 160 -14.63 -3.67 3.23
C GLU A 160 -15.41 -2.85 4.25
N SER A 161 -15.32 -3.18 5.55
CA SER A 161 -16.01 -2.44 6.60
C SER A 161 -15.50 -1.00 6.79
N LEU A 162 -14.23 -0.75 6.49
CA LEU A 162 -13.61 0.57 6.55
C LEU A 162 -13.88 1.42 5.30
N LEU A 163 -14.44 0.85 4.24
CA LEU A 163 -14.80 1.59 3.04
C LEU A 163 -16.21 2.21 3.15
N ALA A 164 -16.33 3.45 2.71
CA ALA A 164 -17.61 4.09 2.45
C ALA A 164 -18.39 3.34 1.34
N PRO A 165 -19.71 3.51 1.24
CA PRO A 165 -20.48 3.03 0.09
C PRO A 165 -19.85 3.49 -1.23
N GLN A 166 -19.73 2.60 -2.21
CA GLN A 166 -19.05 2.84 -3.48
C GLN A 166 -17.53 3.14 -3.36
N GLY A 167 -16.94 2.92 -2.20
CA GLY A 167 -15.51 3.13 -1.96
C GLY A 167 -14.63 2.22 -2.81
N LEU A 168 -13.40 2.63 -2.98
CA LEU A 168 -12.38 1.98 -3.79
C LEU A 168 -11.27 1.38 -2.92
N LEU A 169 -11.02 0.08 -3.06
CA LEU A 169 -9.78 -0.56 -2.61
C LEU A 169 -8.82 -0.68 -3.80
N PHE A 170 -7.65 -0.07 -3.68
CA PHE A 170 -6.51 -0.38 -4.53
C PHE A 170 -5.66 -1.43 -3.83
N LEU A 171 -5.54 -2.61 -4.44
CA LEU A 171 -4.81 -3.75 -3.88
C LEU A 171 -3.63 -4.13 -4.77
N ASP A 172 -2.43 -4.10 -4.19
CA ASP A 172 -1.20 -4.60 -4.77
C ASP A 172 -0.68 -5.72 -3.86
N THR A 173 -0.73 -6.97 -4.33
CA THR A 173 -0.40 -8.12 -3.50
C THR A 173 0.22 -9.27 -4.28
N HIS A 174 1.07 -10.04 -3.60
CA HIS A 174 1.48 -11.34 -4.10
C HIS A 174 0.36 -12.38 -3.96
N VAL A 175 0.38 -13.35 -4.88
CA VAL A 175 -0.47 -14.55 -4.85
C VAL A 175 0.39 -15.81 -4.90
N ALA A 176 -0.11 -16.89 -4.32
CA ALA A 176 0.54 -18.18 -4.45
C ALA A 176 0.50 -18.63 -5.92
N PRO A 177 1.66 -18.92 -6.53
CA PRO A 177 1.72 -19.38 -7.90
C PRO A 177 1.08 -20.76 -8.06
N ASP A 178 0.41 -20.98 -9.16
CA ASP A 178 0.00 -22.32 -9.61
C ASP A 178 1.19 -23.12 -10.17
N GLU A 179 0.96 -24.36 -10.55
CA GLU A 179 2.03 -25.25 -11.06
C GLU A 179 2.78 -24.70 -12.27
N ILE A 180 2.12 -23.91 -13.11
CA ILE A 180 2.73 -23.29 -14.29
C ILE A 180 3.54 -22.06 -13.85
N ALA A 181 2.93 -21.21 -13.05
CA ALA A 181 3.56 -20.00 -12.54
C ALA A 181 4.75 -20.29 -11.61
N ALA A 182 4.71 -21.39 -10.87
CA ALA A 182 5.79 -21.83 -9.99
C ALA A 182 7.12 -22.03 -10.72
N ARG A 183 7.10 -22.38 -12.00
CA ARG A 183 8.31 -22.53 -12.84
C ARG A 183 9.03 -21.19 -13.08
N TYR A 184 8.33 -20.10 -12.90
CA TYR A 184 8.83 -18.74 -13.13
C TYR A 184 8.91 -17.90 -11.86
N ALA A 185 8.35 -18.39 -10.74
CA ALA A 185 8.29 -17.64 -9.49
C ALA A 185 9.65 -17.60 -8.79
N THR A 186 10.06 -16.41 -8.39
CA THR A 186 11.34 -16.20 -7.67
C THR A 186 11.28 -16.57 -6.18
N HIS A 187 10.08 -16.79 -5.63
CA HIS A 187 9.84 -16.99 -4.20
C HIS A 187 9.43 -18.42 -3.82
N GLU A 188 9.49 -19.37 -4.76
CA GLU A 188 8.99 -20.73 -4.53
C GLU A 188 9.65 -21.45 -3.35
N ALA A 189 10.95 -21.24 -3.13
CA ALA A 189 11.72 -21.87 -2.06
C ALA A 189 11.25 -21.51 -0.64
N SER A 190 10.51 -20.40 -0.47
CA SER A 190 10.00 -19.93 0.83
C SER A 190 8.51 -20.19 1.01
N LEU A 191 7.83 -20.76 0.00
CA LEU A 191 6.43 -21.12 0.05
C LEU A 191 6.26 -22.59 0.45
N SER A 192 5.25 -22.88 1.26
CA SER A 192 4.85 -24.25 1.60
C SER A 192 4.27 -24.99 0.39
N GLU A 193 4.04 -26.30 0.54
CA GLU A 193 3.11 -27.02 -0.31
C GLU A 193 1.71 -26.32 -0.31
N PRO A 194 0.92 -26.49 -1.37
CA PRO A 194 -0.44 -25.97 -1.42
C PRO A 194 -1.28 -26.44 -0.23
N VAL A 195 -2.06 -25.53 0.33
CA VAL A 195 -2.99 -25.81 1.42
C VAL A 195 -4.37 -25.29 1.09
N THR A 196 -5.41 -26.03 1.52
CA THR A 196 -6.80 -25.56 1.51
C THR A 196 -7.20 -25.27 2.96
N PHE A 197 -7.81 -24.12 3.19
CA PHE A 197 -8.33 -23.75 4.51
C PHE A 197 -9.76 -23.24 4.41
N ARG A 198 -10.47 -23.25 5.54
CA ARG A 198 -11.84 -22.76 5.65
C ARG A 198 -11.89 -21.42 6.36
N ASP A 199 -12.74 -20.55 5.86
CA ASP A 199 -13.18 -19.34 6.54
C ASP A 199 -14.72 -19.25 6.44
N GLY A 200 -15.40 -19.52 7.57
CA GLY A 200 -16.84 -19.73 7.60
C GLY A 200 -17.28 -20.91 6.73
N VAL A 201 -18.14 -20.65 5.77
CA VAL A 201 -18.67 -21.67 4.82
C VAL A 201 -17.85 -21.79 3.53
N HIS A 202 -16.83 -20.98 3.37
CA HIS A 202 -16.03 -20.91 2.15
C HIS A 202 -14.68 -21.60 2.32
N GLU A 203 -14.22 -22.25 1.26
CA GLU A 203 -12.89 -22.84 1.16
C GLU A 203 -12.01 -22.02 0.23
N TYR A 204 -10.74 -21.86 0.61
CA TYR A 204 -9.73 -21.11 -0.12
C TYR A 204 -8.44 -21.89 -0.20
N ASP A 205 -7.75 -21.76 -1.32
CA ASP A 205 -6.45 -22.36 -1.55
C ASP A 205 -5.35 -21.30 -1.48
N GLY A 206 -4.20 -21.70 -0.98
CA GLY A 206 -3.04 -20.83 -0.88
C GLY A 206 -1.79 -21.59 -0.48
N ARG A 207 -0.75 -20.86 -0.15
CA ARG A 207 0.50 -21.39 0.39
C ARG A 207 0.97 -20.51 1.52
N TRP A 208 1.57 -21.11 2.54
CA TRP A 208 2.23 -20.34 3.60
C TRP A 208 3.58 -19.84 3.13
N TRP A 209 3.77 -18.54 3.26
CA TRP A 209 5.07 -17.90 3.14
C TRP A 209 5.71 -17.84 4.52
N THR A 210 6.97 -18.29 4.65
CA THR A 210 7.74 -18.13 5.89
C THR A 210 8.38 -16.74 5.90
N GLU A 211 7.95 -15.90 6.83
CA GLU A 211 8.53 -14.58 6.99
C GLU A 211 10.00 -14.69 7.43
N PRO A 212 10.90 -13.91 6.85
CA PRO A 212 12.32 -14.00 7.17
C PRO A 212 12.57 -13.67 8.65
N SER A 213 13.21 -14.56 9.40
CA SER A 213 13.65 -14.41 10.79
C SER A 213 12.55 -14.03 11.79
N ALA A 214 11.89 -15.03 12.35
CA ALA A 214 10.87 -14.86 13.39
C ALA A 214 11.33 -14.08 14.64
N GLY A 215 12.65 -13.95 14.91
CA GLY A 215 13.20 -13.20 16.06
C GLY A 215 13.16 -11.68 15.93
N ASP A 216 13.26 -11.16 14.70
CA ASP A 216 13.43 -9.72 14.42
C ASP A 216 12.35 -9.14 13.48
N LEU A 217 11.15 -9.72 13.50
CA LEU A 217 10.07 -9.33 12.58
C LEU A 217 9.74 -7.83 12.64
N LYS A 218 9.80 -7.23 13.84
CA LYS A 218 9.51 -5.81 14.02
C LYS A 218 10.59 -4.88 13.46
N GLU A 219 11.81 -5.38 13.36
CA GLU A 219 12.94 -4.59 12.87
C GLU A 219 13.13 -4.70 11.36
N ARG A 220 12.58 -5.74 10.74
CA ARG A 220 12.70 -5.95 9.29
C ARG A 220 11.66 -5.18 8.49
N MET A 221 12.14 -4.33 7.63
CA MET A 221 11.34 -3.37 6.88
C MET A 221 10.34 -3.97 5.89
N TRP A 222 10.61 -5.14 5.36
CA TRP A 222 9.81 -5.79 4.30
C TRP A 222 9.22 -7.13 4.74
N SER A 223 8.87 -7.27 6.01
CA SER A 223 8.29 -8.50 6.56
C SER A 223 7.05 -8.22 7.39
N ALA A 224 6.32 -9.25 7.79
CA ALA A 224 5.22 -9.12 8.74
C ALA A 224 5.68 -8.51 10.08
N ILE A 225 4.79 -7.80 10.77
CA ILE A 225 5.09 -7.17 12.07
C ILE A 225 4.90 -8.16 13.21
N SER A 226 3.86 -9.00 13.15
CA SER A 226 3.38 -9.77 14.29
C SER A 226 3.23 -11.27 14.04
N ASN A 227 3.46 -11.75 12.81
CA ASN A 227 3.32 -13.16 12.47
C ASN A 227 4.58 -13.74 11.80
N ALA A 228 4.88 -14.99 12.10
CA ALA A 228 6.03 -15.72 11.54
C ALA A 228 5.74 -16.32 10.15
N ARG A 229 4.49 -16.40 9.77
CA ARG A 229 4.03 -16.92 8.48
C ARG A 229 2.89 -16.09 7.97
N SER A 230 2.86 -15.89 6.67
CA SER A 230 1.81 -15.16 5.96
C SER A 230 1.12 -16.09 4.97
N MET A 231 -0.18 -15.91 4.75
CA MET A 231 -0.95 -16.72 3.81
C MET A 231 -1.03 -16.01 2.46
N TRP A 232 -0.37 -16.58 1.48
CA TRP A 232 -0.54 -16.16 0.09
C TRP A 232 -1.70 -16.94 -0.54
N LEU A 233 -2.78 -16.27 -0.81
CA LEU A 233 -3.94 -16.88 -1.50
C LEU A 233 -3.57 -17.22 -2.94
N SER A 234 -4.10 -18.31 -3.48
CA SER A 234 -4.07 -18.52 -4.93
C SER A 234 -4.84 -17.39 -5.62
N ARG A 235 -4.50 -17.07 -6.88
CA ARG A 235 -5.19 -16.04 -7.66
C ARG A 235 -6.72 -16.23 -7.62
N ARG A 236 -7.18 -17.47 -7.84
CA ARG A 236 -8.60 -17.81 -7.80
C ARG A 236 -9.23 -17.57 -6.43
N SER A 237 -8.53 -17.96 -5.37
CA SER A 237 -9.00 -17.77 -3.99
C SER A 237 -9.02 -16.32 -3.58
N LEU A 238 -8.05 -15.52 -4.00
CA LEU A 238 -8.06 -14.07 -3.76
C LEU A 238 -9.26 -13.39 -4.40
N ILE A 239 -9.53 -13.66 -5.67
CA ILE A 239 -10.70 -13.08 -6.36
C ILE A 239 -12.01 -13.52 -5.68
N ARG A 240 -12.15 -14.80 -5.30
CA ARG A 240 -13.31 -15.29 -4.55
C ARG A 240 -13.42 -14.61 -3.17
N ALA A 241 -12.30 -14.46 -2.45
CA ALA A 241 -12.28 -13.82 -1.15
C ALA A 241 -12.74 -12.35 -1.24
N LEU A 242 -12.32 -11.62 -2.27
CA LEU A 242 -12.81 -10.26 -2.53
C LEU A 242 -14.33 -10.24 -2.70
N TYR A 243 -14.89 -11.09 -3.56
CA TYR A 243 -16.35 -11.17 -3.73
C TYR A 243 -17.08 -11.58 -2.44
N HIS A 244 -16.56 -12.56 -1.71
CA HIS A 244 -17.16 -13.01 -0.44
C HIS A 244 -17.02 -11.96 0.68
N SER A 245 -16.06 -11.06 0.57
CA SER A 245 -15.87 -9.93 1.50
C SER A 245 -16.73 -8.70 1.16
N GLY A 246 -17.48 -8.71 0.06
CA GLY A 246 -18.40 -7.62 -0.30
C GLY A 246 -17.91 -6.70 -1.43
N PHE A 247 -16.78 -7.00 -2.05
CA PHE A 247 -16.35 -6.29 -3.27
C PHE A 247 -17.06 -6.87 -4.49
N HIS A 248 -17.77 -6.05 -5.24
CA HIS A 248 -18.59 -6.51 -6.36
C HIS A 248 -18.02 -6.23 -7.74
N GLU A 249 -17.10 -5.27 -7.81
CA GLU A 249 -16.33 -4.96 -9.01
C GLU A 249 -14.87 -5.19 -8.70
N VAL A 250 -14.23 -6.08 -9.45
CA VAL A 250 -12.79 -6.38 -9.30
C VAL A 250 -12.17 -6.26 -10.67
N HIS A 251 -11.34 -5.24 -10.84
CA HIS A 251 -10.65 -4.92 -12.08
C HIS A 251 -9.16 -5.18 -11.91
N GLU A 252 -8.59 -6.01 -12.77
CA GLU A 252 -7.14 -6.17 -12.84
C GLU A 252 -6.53 -5.07 -13.69
N LEU A 253 -5.47 -4.46 -13.17
CA LEU A 253 -4.83 -3.30 -13.77
C LEU A 253 -3.62 -3.75 -14.60
N PHE A 254 -3.85 -4.26 -15.80
CA PHE A 254 -2.81 -4.80 -16.69
C PHE A 254 -1.72 -3.77 -17.03
N GLY A 255 -2.04 -2.48 -17.11
CA GLY A 255 -1.05 -1.43 -17.33
C GLY A 255 -0.04 -1.24 -16.19
N MET A 256 -0.22 -1.93 -15.06
CA MET A 256 0.73 -1.92 -13.95
C MET A 256 1.89 -2.91 -14.16
N TYR A 257 1.71 -3.93 -15.00
CA TYR A 257 2.75 -4.89 -15.29
C TYR A 257 3.76 -4.30 -16.27
N ASP A 258 5.02 -4.58 -16.05
CA ASP A 258 6.07 -4.31 -17.01
C ASP A 258 6.14 -5.50 -17.98
N ILE A 259 5.62 -5.35 -19.18
CA ILE A 259 5.52 -6.42 -20.18
C ILE A 259 6.76 -6.53 -21.08
N ASP A 260 7.71 -5.63 -20.92
CA ASP A 260 8.88 -5.53 -21.83
C ASP A 260 10.11 -6.29 -21.33
N THR A 261 10.06 -6.85 -20.11
CA THR A 261 11.21 -7.58 -19.55
C THR A 261 10.84 -9.00 -19.09
N GLU A 262 11.83 -9.89 -19.02
CA GLU A 262 11.67 -11.25 -18.48
C GLU A 262 11.22 -11.22 -17.00
N PHE A 263 11.54 -10.16 -16.28
CA PHE A 263 11.05 -9.88 -14.92
C PHE A 263 9.53 -9.67 -14.90
N ALA A 264 8.99 -9.03 -15.89
CA ALA A 264 7.58 -8.73 -16.04
C ALA A 264 6.70 -9.98 -16.12
N LEU A 265 7.16 -11.00 -16.84
CA LEU A 265 6.47 -12.28 -16.93
C LEU A 265 6.42 -12.98 -15.57
N ARG A 266 7.47 -12.86 -14.76
CA ARG A 266 7.53 -13.41 -13.39
C ARG A 266 6.56 -12.72 -12.45
N ASP A 267 6.49 -11.39 -12.48
CA ASP A 267 5.56 -10.59 -11.67
C ASP A 267 4.09 -10.89 -12.01
N GLN A 268 3.75 -11.05 -13.28
CA GLN A 268 2.39 -11.39 -13.72
C GLN A 268 1.85 -12.70 -13.11
N PHE A 269 2.72 -13.64 -12.78
CA PHE A 269 2.33 -14.95 -12.24
C PHE A 269 2.23 -14.97 -10.71
N SER A 270 2.88 -14.05 -10.03
CA SER A 270 2.97 -14.02 -8.57
C SER A 270 2.46 -12.74 -7.93
N ARG A 271 2.07 -11.72 -8.70
CA ARG A 271 1.59 -10.43 -8.19
C ARG A 271 0.35 -9.96 -8.93
N LEU A 272 -0.59 -9.35 -8.20
CA LEU A 272 -1.80 -8.76 -8.76
C LEU A 272 -1.93 -7.31 -8.34
N TYR A 273 -2.36 -6.50 -9.30
CA TYR A 273 -2.76 -5.10 -9.10
C TYR A 273 -4.24 -4.99 -9.40
N LEU A 274 -5.05 -4.75 -8.37
CA LEU A 274 -6.49 -4.76 -8.46
C LEU A 274 -7.08 -3.44 -8.00
N ALA A 275 -8.11 -3.00 -8.70
CA ALA A 275 -9.02 -1.97 -8.25
C ALA A 275 -10.38 -2.62 -7.93
N CYS A 276 -10.77 -2.57 -6.68
CA CYS A 276 -11.97 -3.26 -6.19
C CYS A 276 -12.95 -2.23 -5.63
N ARG A 277 -14.22 -2.35 -6.00
CA ARG A 277 -15.27 -1.46 -5.49
C ARG A 277 -16.24 -2.19 -4.59
N LYS A 278 -16.55 -1.55 -3.47
CA LYS A 278 -17.67 -1.90 -2.62
C LYS A 278 -18.97 -1.47 -3.31
N ARG A 279 -20.00 -2.32 -3.25
CA ARG A 279 -21.37 -1.89 -3.56
C ARG A 279 -21.90 -0.94 -2.48
N TRP A 280 -23.13 -0.64 -2.54
CA TRP A 280 -23.95 0.24 -1.69
C TRP A 280 -23.76 0.03 -0.18
#